data_a6d0cdd6c2afbf7d52b541c8ce405993
#
_entry.id   a6d0cdd6c2afbf7d52b541c8ce405993
#
_cell.length_a   1.000
_cell.length_b   1.000
_cell.length_c   1.000
_cell.angle_alpha   90.00
_cell.angle_beta   90.00
_cell.angle_gamma   90.00
#
_symmetry.space_group_name_H-M   'P 1'
#
loop_
_entity.id
_entity.type
_entity.pdbx_description
1 polymer ?
#
loop_
_entity_poly.entity_id
_entity_poly.type
_entity_poly.pdbx_seq_one_letter_code
_entity_poly.pdbx_strand_id
1 'polypeptide(L)' 'MATRTRKDRDPKRDDLRRLGERIREHRHSRGLTQETLAQSLGLSVAYVSLIERGGRNPPYTTVLAISRALGVAPAKIVE' A
#
# COMPACT_ATOMS: atom_id res chain seq x y z
N MET A 1 -9.25 9.07 30.33
CA MET A 1 -8.37 9.47 29.34
C MET A 1 -8.70 8.97 28.00
N ALA A 2 -9.56 9.63 27.43
CA ALA A 2 -10.04 9.32 26.11
C ALA A 2 -8.95 9.46 25.06
N THR A 3 -7.92 10.19 25.39
CA THR A 3 -6.88 10.43 24.41
C THR A 3 -6.16 9.16 24.00
N ARG A 4 -6.08 8.20 24.89
CA ARG A 4 -5.39 6.97 24.58
C ARG A 4 -6.10 6.20 23.49
N THR A 5 -7.44 6.14 23.58
CA THR A 5 -8.21 5.47 22.57
C THR A 5 -8.05 6.15 21.23
N ARG A 6 -7.98 7.46 21.23
CA ARG A 6 -7.83 8.21 20.01
C ARG A 6 -6.50 7.92 19.33
N LYS A 7 -5.45 7.73 20.10
CA LYS A 7 -4.17 7.38 19.58
C LYS A 7 -4.20 6.06 18.86
N ASP A 8 -4.92 5.10 19.43
CA ASP A 8 -5.00 3.79 18.84
C ASP A 8 -5.75 3.82 17.52
N ARG A 9 -6.52 4.87 17.28
CA ARG A 9 -7.32 4.99 16.08
C ARG A 9 -6.84 6.13 15.21
N ASP A 10 -5.52 6.25 15.10
CA ASP A 10 -4.90 7.24 14.26
C ASP A 10 -5.42 7.10 12.83
N PRO A 11 -6.11 8.12 12.28
CA PRO A 11 -6.65 8.04 10.92
C PRO A 11 -5.59 7.80 9.87
N LYS A 12 -4.41 8.35 10.08
CA LYS A 12 -3.31 8.15 9.15
C LYS A 12 -2.90 6.69 9.08
N ARG A 13 -2.86 6.03 10.23
CA ARG A 13 -2.52 4.62 10.28
C ARG A 13 -3.59 3.78 9.58
N ASP A 14 -4.85 4.14 9.78
CA ASP A 14 -5.95 3.41 9.12
C ASP A 14 -5.89 3.61 7.62
N ASP A 15 -5.54 4.80 7.18
CA ASP A 15 -5.41 5.07 5.75
C ASP A 15 -4.28 4.26 5.14
N LEU A 16 -3.16 4.14 5.83
CA LEU A 16 -2.04 3.36 5.32
C LEU A 16 -2.37 1.88 5.26
N ARG A 17 -3.11 1.40 6.24
CA ARG A 17 -3.52 0.01 6.24
C ARG A 17 -4.46 -0.27 5.08
N ARG A 18 -5.40 0.63 4.83
CA ARG A 18 -6.34 0.47 3.73
C ARG A 18 -5.62 0.54 2.39
N LEU A 19 -4.69 1.46 2.24
CA LEU A 19 -3.89 1.56 1.04
C LEU A 19 -3.15 0.23 0.78
N GLY A 20 -2.51 -0.29 1.81
CA GLY A 20 -1.77 -1.54 1.68
C GLY A 20 -2.66 -2.71 1.31
N GLU A 21 -3.85 -2.79 1.92
CA GLU A 21 -4.79 -3.85 1.62
C GLU A 21 -5.24 -3.80 0.16
N ARG A 22 -5.50 -2.62 -0.35
CA ARG A 22 -5.94 -2.47 -1.73
C ARG A 22 -4.84 -2.83 -2.71
N ILE A 23 -3.62 -2.43 -2.40
CA ILE A 23 -2.49 -2.82 -3.23
C ILE A 23 -2.38 -4.34 -3.28
N ARG A 24 -2.48 -4.97 -2.12
CA ARG A 24 -2.38 -6.42 -2.05
C ARG A 24 -3.48 -7.10 -2.83
N GLU A 25 -4.72 -6.62 -2.70
CA GLU A 25 -5.85 -7.19 -3.41
C GLU A 25 -5.66 -7.12 -4.91
N HIS A 26 -5.26 -5.96 -5.41
CA HIS A 26 -5.07 -5.80 -6.85
C HIS A 26 -3.87 -6.61 -7.34
N ARG A 27 -2.84 -6.72 -6.51
CA ARG A 27 -1.70 -7.55 -6.85
C ARG A 27 -2.13 -9.01 -7.02
N HIS A 28 -2.89 -9.51 -6.05
CA HIS A 28 -3.39 -10.89 -6.12
C HIS A 28 -4.30 -11.10 -7.33
N SER A 29 -5.15 -10.14 -7.62
CA SER A 29 -6.04 -10.20 -8.78
C SER A 29 -5.27 -10.34 -10.07
N ARG A 30 -4.06 -9.79 -10.13
CA ARG A 30 -3.24 -9.86 -11.32
C ARG A 30 -2.31 -11.07 -11.30
N GLY A 31 -2.38 -11.88 -10.26
CA GLY A 31 -1.51 -13.04 -10.16
C GLY A 31 -0.05 -12.69 -9.91
N LEU A 32 0.23 -11.52 -9.36
CA LEU A 32 1.59 -11.09 -9.13
C LEU A 32 2.05 -11.43 -7.72
N THR A 33 3.33 -11.78 -7.59
CA THR A 33 3.94 -11.94 -6.28
C THR A 33 4.47 -10.60 -5.81
N GLN A 34 4.80 -10.50 -4.52
CA GLN A 34 5.46 -9.30 -4.03
C GLN A 34 6.79 -9.07 -4.73
N GLU A 35 7.52 -10.16 -5.01
CA GLU A 35 8.80 -10.07 -5.71
C GLU A 35 8.63 -9.48 -7.10
N THR A 36 7.64 -9.96 -7.84
CA THR A 36 7.40 -9.49 -9.18
C THR A 36 7.04 -8.01 -9.19
N LEU A 37 6.16 -7.62 -8.27
CA LEU A 37 5.77 -6.22 -8.17
C LEU A 37 6.96 -5.35 -7.79
N ALA A 38 7.72 -5.77 -6.79
CA ALA A 38 8.89 -5.02 -6.35
C ALA A 38 9.88 -4.85 -7.50
N GLN A 39 10.11 -5.91 -8.25
CA GLN A 39 11.04 -5.87 -9.35
C GLN A 39 10.61 -4.86 -10.41
N SER A 40 9.33 -4.85 -10.75
CA SER A 40 8.82 -3.92 -11.76
C SER A 40 8.88 -2.47 -11.28
N LEU A 41 8.95 -2.25 -9.99
CA LEU A 41 8.99 -0.91 -9.41
C LEU A 41 10.42 -0.47 -9.06
N GLY A 42 11.38 -1.37 -9.14
CA GLY A 42 12.74 -1.06 -8.70
C GLY A 42 12.83 -0.91 -7.19
N LEU A 43 11.97 -1.59 -6.44
CA LEU A 43 11.92 -1.53 -4.99
C LEU A 43 12.30 -2.87 -4.39
N SER A 44 12.63 -2.87 -3.10
CA SER A 44 12.89 -4.12 -2.42
C SER A 44 11.58 -4.81 -2.06
N VAL A 45 11.63 -6.14 -1.97
CA VAL A 45 10.47 -6.91 -1.54
C VAL A 45 10.07 -6.52 -0.13
N ALA A 46 11.05 -6.27 0.72
CA ALA A 46 10.76 -5.87 2.10
C ALA A 46 9.96 -4.58 2.15
N TYR A 47 10.30 -3.62 1.28
CA TYR A 47 9.58 -2.36 1.25
C TYR A 47 8.14 -2.56 0.75
N VAL A 48 7.96 -3.36 -0.30
CA VAL A 48 6.62 -3.66 -0.79
C VAL A 48 5.80 -4.35 0.29
N SER A 49 6.41 -5.30 0.99
CA SER A 49 5.73 -6.00 2.08
C SER A 49 5.30 -5.03 3.18
N LEU A 50 6.15 -4.08 3.54
CA LEU A 50 5.81 -3.09 4.56
C LEU A 50 4.68 -2.19 4.10
N ILE A 51 4.68 -1.78 2.83
CA ILE A 51 3.59 -0.96 2.30
C ILE A 51 2.28 -1.73 2.38
N GLU A 52 2.29 -3.00 2.00
CA GLU A 52 1.05 -3.79 2.01
C GLU A 52 0.51 -4.01 3.41
N ARG A 53 1.38 -3.98 4.42
CA ARG A 53 0.94 -4.14 5.80
C ARG A 53 0.61 -2.81 6.49
N GLY A 54 0.74 -1.70 5.75
CA GLY A 54 0.47 -0.39 6.32
C GLY A 54 1.59 0.14 7.18
N GLY A 55 2.79 -0.44 7.07
CA GLY A 55 3.94 -0.04 7.89
C GLY A 55 4.78 1.06 7.29
N ARG A 56 4.44 1.54 6.12
CA ARG A 56 5.16 2.63 5.47
C ARG A 56 4.19 3.56 4.79
N ASN A 57 4.59 4.82 4.68
CA ASN A 57 3.83 5.84 3.98
C ASN A 57 4.57 6.15 2.69
N PRO A 58 4.28 5.44 1.59
CA PRO A 58 5.03 5.66 0.35
C PRO A 58 4.77 7.03 -0.23
N PRO A 59 5.77 7.63 -0.87
CA PRO A 59 5.55 8.90 -1.55
C PRO A 59 4.48 8.77 -2.63
N TYR A 60 3.87 9.89 -2.96
CA TYR A 60 2.82 9.91 -3.97
C TYR A 60 3.29 9.31 -5.30
N THR A 61 4.51 9.63 -5.71
CA THR A 61 5.03 9.10 -6.97
C THR A 61 5.17 7.59 -6.95
N THR A 62 5.48 7.03 -5.79
CA THR A 62 5.54 5.58 -5.64
C THR A 62 4.15 4.99 -5.75
N VAL A 63 3.15 5.63 -5.15
CA VAL A 63 1.78 5.16 -5.25
C VAL A 63 1.32 5.15 -6.70
N LEU A 64 1.66 6.20 -7.46
CA LEU A 64 1.33 6.24 -8.88
C LEU A 64 2.01 5.11 -9.65
N ALA A 65 3.28 4.86 -9.35
CA ALA A 65 4.00 3.78 -10.03
C ALA A 65 3.37 2.43 -9.71
N ILE A 66 2.95 2.24 -8.47
CA ILE A 66 2.28 1.00 -8.07
C ILE A 66 0.98 0.83 -8.86
N SER A 67 0.17 1.87 -8.95
CA SER A 67 -1.09 1.77 -9.68
C SER A 67 -0.86 1.42 -11.14
N ARG A 68 0.17 1.99 -11.76
CA ARG A 68 0.51 1.67 -13.14
C ARG A 68 0.95 0.23 -13.29
N ALA A 69 1.78 -0.23 -12.37
CA ALA A 69 2.26 -1.62 -12.40
C ALA A 69 1.10 -2.59 -12.24
N LEU A 70 0.10 -2.22 -11.44
CA LEU A 70 -1.08 -3.05 -11.23
C LEU A 70 -2.13 -2.87 -12.33
N GLY A 71 -1.95 -1.88 -13.21
CA GLY A 71 -2.89 -1.65 -14.29
C GLY A 71 -4.22 -1.09 -13.83
N VAL A 72 -4.23 -0.33 -12.74
CA VAL A 72 -5.45 0.26 -12.21
C VAL A 72 -5.26 1.77 -12.06
N ALA A 73 -6.38 2.49 -12.02
CA ALA A 73 -6.33 3.91 -11.73
C ALA A 73 -5.91 4.14 -10.29
N PRO A 74 -5.20 5.23 -9.99
CA PRO A 74 -4.77 5.49 -8.61
C PRO A 74 -5.92 5.51 -7.61
N ALA A 75 -7.10 5.96 -8.02
CA ALA A 75 -8.25 6.00 -7.12
C ALA A 75 -8.63 4.61 -6.62
N LYS A 76 -8.28 3.57 -7.35
CA LYS A 76 -8.61 2.20 -6.93
C LYS A 76 -7.83 1.77 -5.71
N ILE A 77 -6.68 2.37 -5.46
CA ILE A 77 -5.88 1.98 -4.31
C ILE A 77 -5.85 3.05 -3.22
N VAL A 78 -6.18 4.30 -3.52
CA VAL A 78 -6.15 5.35 -2.50
C VAL A 78 -7.52 5.67 -1.91
N GLU A 79 -8.58 5.10 -2.44
CA GLU A 79 -9.93 5.30 -1.90
C GLU A 79 -10.55 4.03 -1.30
#